data_c1f58b0e7ccecc5b6093f4ceb07ab696
#
_entry.id   c1f58b0e7ccecc5b6093f4ceb07ab696
#
_cell.length_a   1.000
_cell.length_b   1.000
_cell.length_c   1.000
_cell.angle_alpha   90.00
_cell.angle_beta   90.00
_cell.angle_gamma   90.00
#
_symmetry.space_group_name_H-M   'P 1'
#
loop_
_entity.id
_entity.type
_entity.pdbx_description
1 polymer ?
#
loop_
_entity_poly.entity_id
_entity_poly.type
_entity_poly.pdbx_seq_one_letter_code
_entity_poly.pdbx_strand_id
1 'polypeptide(L)'
;MVDLAIAGLVPLSTCDWPDHLVATVFLQGCPWRCTYCHNASILDCQTPGIVGWDDVTDLLDRRVGLLDGVVFSGGEPTRQAGLVDAVRRVRDRGFGVGLHTAGAYPAALARLLPLVDWVGLDIKAPARLYRAITGVGGLTTCADAAFQSLRLVLDAGVAVQVRTTVDPTVLTDADVTELATTLHDLGVRDHVLQTVRPDGTSPAYRQRLAGVAS
;
A
#
# COMPACT_ATOMS: atom_id res chain seq x y z
N MET A 1 -10.41 10.54 -20.18
CA MET A 1 -9.15 9.75 -20.19
C MET A 1 -8.75 9.55 -18.73
N VAL A 2 -8.28 8.36 -18.33
CA VAL A 2 -7.74 8.16 -16.99
C VAL A 2 -6.36 8.81 -16.92
N ASP A 3 -6.20 9.76 -15.99
CA ASP A 3 -4.92 10.45 -15.76
C ASP A 3 -4.21 9.80 -14.58
N LEU A 4 -3.37 8.80 -14.88
CA LEU A 4 -2.56 8.07 -13.91
C LEU A 4 -1.12 7.98 -14.38
N ALA A 5 -0.19 8.30 -13.50
CA ALA A 5 1.22 7.98 -13.67
C ALA A 5 1.45 6.55 -13.17
N ILE A 6 1.54 5.59 -14.09
CA ILE A 6 1.73 4.17 -13.81
C ILE A 6 3.21 3.84 -13.99
N ALA A 7 3.86 3.39 -12.92
CA ALA A 7 5.28 3.02 -12.91
C ALA A 7 5.54 1.57 -13.34
N GLY A 8 4.52 0.71 -13.27
CA GLY A 8 4.66 -0.69 -13.66
C GLY A 8 3.34 -1.44 -13.64
N LEU A 9 3.33 -2.55 -14.39
CA LEU A 9 2.19 -3.47 -14.48
C LEU A 9 2.70 -4.90 -14.36
N VAL A 10 2.20 -5.62 -13.36
CA VAL A 10 2.41 -7.07 -13.21
C VAL A 10 1.15 -7.76 -13.69
N PRO A 11 1.23 -8.57 -14.78
CA PRO A 11 0.04 -9.11 -15.43
C PRO A 11 -0.61 -10.27 -14.68
N LEU A 12 0.07 -10.85 -13.69
CA LEU A 12 -0.44 -11.90 -12.81
C LEU A 12 0.33 -11.90 -11.49
N SER A 13 -0.38 -11.80 -10.40
CA SER A 13 0.13 -11.95 -9.04
C SER A 13 -0.80 -12.88 -8.25
N THR A 14 -0.21 -13.71 -7.38
CA THR A 14 -0.89 -14.62 -6.46
C THR A 14 -0.66 -14.23 -5.00
N CYS A 15 0.05 -13.12 -4.76
CA CYS A 15 0.44 -12.68 -3.42
C CYS A 15 -0.05 -11.27 -3.04
N ASP A 16 -0.56 -10.50 -4.02
CA ASP A 16 -0.98 -9.11 -3.77
C ASP A 16 -2.41 -9.01 -3.22
N TRP A 17 -3.20 -10.06 -3.34
CA TRP A 17 -4.52 -10.20 -2.73
C TRP A 17 -4.71 -11.66 -2.30
N PRO A 18 -4.89 -11.96 -1.01
CA PRO A 18 -5.03 -13.34 -0.54
C PRO A 18 -6.14 -14.09 -1.30
N ASP A 19 -5.82 -15.30 -1.72
CA ASP A 19 -6.73 -16.23 -2.41
C ASP A 19 -7.28 -15.76 -3.76
N HIS A 20 -6.67 -14.71 -4.38
CA HIS A 20 -7.09 -14.17 -5.67
C HIS A 20 -5.94 -14.15 -6.68
N LEU A 21 -6.29 -14.39 -7.94
CA LEU A 21 -5.42 -14.16 -9.10
C LEU A 21 -5.66 -12.73 -9.61
N VAL A 22 -4.67 -11.86 -9.49
CA VAL A 22 -4.85 -10.44 -9.80
C VAL A 22 -3.77 -9.90 -10.73
N ALA A 23 -4.10 -8.84 -11.48
CA ALA A 23 -3.08 -7.96 -12.03
C ALA A 23 -2.74 -6.88 -11.01
N THR A 24 -1.46 -6.47 -10.94
CA THR A 24 -1.05 -5.39 -10.01
C THR A 24 -0.55 -4.19 -10.79
N VAL A 25 -1.18 -3.04 -10.57
CA VAL A 25 -0.84 -1.75 -11.15
C VAL A 25 -0.06 -0.93 -10.13
N PHE A 26 1.22 -0.67 -10.40
CA PHE A 26 2.08 0.12 -9.53
C PHE A 26 2.04 1.59 -9.93
N LEU A 27 1.50 2.44 -9.04
CA LEU A 27 1.39 3.87 -9.29
C LEU A 27 2.66 4.62 -8.85
N GLN A 28 3.03 5.63 -9.63
CA GLN A 28 4.19 6.48 -9.39
C GLN A 28 3.94 7.47 -8.27
N GLY A 29 4.94 7.66 -7.40
CA GLY A 29 5.00 8.69 -6.39
C GLY A 29 4.44 8.28 -5.03
N CYS A 30 5.17 8.63 -3.99
CA CYS A 30 4.80 8.43 -2.58
C CYS A 30 5.19 9.66 -1.77
N PRO A 31 4.35 10.12 -0.81
CA PRO A 31 4.71 11.22 0.08
C PRO A 31 5.73 10.80 1.14
N TRP A 32 5.87 9.50 1.39
CA TRP A 32 6.76 8.96 2.42
C TRP A 32 8.06 8.41 1.85
N ARG A 33 9.08 8.32 2.70
CA ARG A 33 10.42 7.82 2.39
C ARG A 33 10.81 6.72 3.37
N CYS A 34 9.98 5.66 3.43
CA CYS A 34 10.14 4.58 4.40
C CYS A 34 11.55 3.97 4.33
N THR A 35 12.13 3.68 5.50
CA THR A 35 13.48 3.15 5.65
C THR A 35 13.73 1.90 4.82
N TYR A 36 12.78 0.99 4.82
CA TYR A 36 12.81 -0.31 4.16
C TYR A 36 12.08 -0.34 2.80
N CYS A 37 11.83 0.81 2.18
CA CYS A 37 11.04 0.86 0.95
C CYS A 37 11.67 0.01 -0.17
N HIS A 38 10.93 -1.00 -0.66
CA HIS A 38 11.33 -1.83 -1.80
C HIS A 38 11.11 -1.12 -3.14
N ASN A 39 10.22 -0.14 -3.17
CA ASN A 39 9.82 0.61 -4.36
C ASN A 39 10.51 1.98 -4.43
N ALA A 40 11.78 2.07 -3.99
CA ALA A 40 12.50 3.34 -3.88
C ALA A 40 12.60 4.09 -5.23
N SER A 41 12.64 3.36 -6.35
CA SER A 41 12.72 3.94 -7.70
C SER A 41 11.46 4.67 -8.15
N ILE A 42 10.32 4.39 -7.55
CA ILE A 42 9.03 4.99 -7.93
C ILE A 42 8.48 5.97 -6.88
N LEU A 43 9.32 6.44 -5.96
CA LEU A 43 8.88 7.38 -4.91
C LEU A 43 8.72 8.81 -5.40
N ASP A 44 9.45 9.21 -6.44
CA ASP A 44 9.39 10.59 -6.93
C ASP A 44 8.01 10.91 -7.52
N CYS A 45 7.38 11.95 -6.97
CA CYS A 45 6.04 12.38 -7.38
C CYS A 45 6.01 13.15 -8.71
N GLN A 46 7.17 13.58 -9.22
CA GLN A 46 7.30 14.34 -10.48
C GLN A 46 7.66 13.46 -11.66
N THR A 47 8.15 12.24 -11.42
CA THR A 47 8.47 11.31 -12.49
C THR A 47 7.18 10.85 -13.19
N PRO A 48 7.10 10.94 -14.53
CA PRO A 48 5.95 10.46 -15.28
C PRO A 48 5.82 8.94 -15.19
N GLY A 49 4.62 8.42 -15.45
CA GLY A 49 4.40 6.99 -15.64
C GLY A 49 5.07 6.50 -16.93
N ILE A 50 5.40 5.22 -16.95
CA ILE A 50 6.00 4.53 -18.12
C ILE A 50 5.06 3.50 -18.76
N VAL A 51 3.92 3.23 -18.12
CA VAL A 51 2.87 2.34 -18.63
C VAL A 51 1.64 3.17 -18.92
N GLY A 52 1.02 2.98 -20.09
CA GLY A 52 -0.22 3.62 -20.48
C GLY A 52 -1.42 2.97 -19.81
N TRP A 53 -2.49 3.75 -19.59
CA TRP A 53 -3.76 3.16 -19.14
C TRP A 53 -4.34 2.17 -20.15
N ASP A 54 -4.09 2.38 -21.44
CA ASP A 54 -4.51 1.49 -22.52
C ASP A 54 -3.84 0.11 -22.39
N ASP A 55 -2.56 0.05 -21.97
CA ASP A 55 -1.89 -1.23 -21.72
C ASP A 55 -2.57 -2.03 -20.61
N VAL A 56 -3.06 -1.34 -19.57
CA VAL A 56 -3.80 -1.96 -18.48
C VAL A 56 -5.14 -2.50 -19.00
N THR A 57 -5.90 -1.69 -19.73
CA THR A 57 -7.21 -2.11 -20.27
C THR A 57 -7.08 -3.25 -21.27
N ASP A 58 -6.09 -3.21 -22.15
CA ASP A 58 -5.80 -4.28 -23.10
C ASP A 58 -5.42 -5.60 -22.42
N LEU A 59 -4.68 -5.52 -21.30
CA LEU A 59 -4.42 -6.70 -20.46
C LEU A 59 -5.72 -7.27 -19.91
N LEU A 60 -6.56 -6.41 -19.29
CA LEU A 60 -7.80 -6.84 -18.66
C LEU A 60 -8.78 -7.46 -19.68
N ASP A 61 -8.94 -6.84 -20.84
CA ASP A 61 -9.83 -7.33 -21.89
C ASP A 61 -9.44 -8.75 -22.38
N ARG A 62 -8.11 -9.06 -22.36
CA ARG A 62 -7.60 -10.42 -22.66
C ARG A 62 -7.66 -11.40 -21.49
N ARG A 63 -8.00 -10.96 -20.26
CA ARG A 63 -7.96 -11.75 -19.03
C ARG A 63 -9.33 -11.91 -18.36
N VAL A 64 -10.40 -11.55 -19.04
CA VAL A 64 -11.78 -11.79 -18.55
C VAL A 64 -11.97 -13.28 -18.28
N GLY A 65 -12.43 -13.62 -17.07
CA GLY A 65 -12.62 -14.99 -16.60
C GLY A 65 -11.33 -15.75 -16.20
N LEU A 66 -10.15 -15.07 -16.28
CA LEU A 66 -8.85 -15.64 -15.86
C LEU A 66 -8.28 -14.95 -14.63
N LEU A 67 -8.60 -13.67 -14.43
CA LEU A 67 -8.23 -12.91 -13.24
C LEU A 67 -9.48 -12.61 -12.42
N ASP A 68 -9.31 -12.64 -11.10
CA ASP A 68 -10.36 -12.26 -10.16
C ASP A 68 -10.46 -10.74 -10.02
N GLY A 69 -9.33 -10.03 -10.15
CA GLY A 69 -9.31 -8.60 -9.93
C GLY A 69 -8.02 -7.88 -10.31
N VAL A 70 -8.00 -6.62 -9.93
CA VAL A 70 -6.84 -5.72 -10.06
C VAL A 70 -6.49 -5.14 -8.71
N VAL A 71 -5.22 -5.16 -8.34
CA VAL A 71 -4.69 -4.48 -7.17
C VAL A 71 -3.98 -3.19 -7.60
N PHE A 72 -4.41 -2.06 -7.08
CA PHE A 72 -3.66 -0.80 -7.18
C PHE A 72 -2.67 -0.69 -6.03
N SER A 73 -1.41 -0.54 -6.35
CA SER A 73 -0.27 -0.53 -5.43
C SER A 73 0.76 0.51 -5.89
N GLY A 74 2.03 0.37 -5.48
CA GLY A 74 3.15 1.16 -6.00
C GLY A 74 3.83 2.02 -4.96
N GLY A 75 3.85 3.34 -5.19
CA GLY A 75 4.18 4.33 -4.16
C GLY A 75 3.02 4.45 -3.18
N GLU A 76 2.23 5.53 -3.30
CA GLU A 76 0.95 5.67 -2.56
C GLU A 76 -0.17 5.94 -3.57
N PRO A 77 -1.00 4.93 -3.87
CA PRO A 77 -2.04 5.05 -4.92
C PRO A 77 -3.05 6.16 -4.66
N THR A 78 -3.44 6.36 -3.40
CA THR A 78 -4.45 7.35 -3.01
C THR A 78 -4.01 8.79 -3.25
N ARG A 79 -2.72 9.03 -3.56
CA ARG A 79 -2.18 10.32 -3.98
C ARG A 79 -2.74 10.79 -5.32
N GLN A 80 -3.04 9.87 -6.22
CA GLN A 80 -3.42 10.20 -7.59
C GLN A 80 -4.94 10.37 -7.73
N ALA A 81 -5.40 11.57 -8.10
CA ALA A 81 -6.82 11.89 -8.23
C ALA A 81 -7.54 11.02 -9.28
N GLY A 82 -6.84 10.62 -10.34
CA GLY A 82 -7.37 9.75 -11.39
C GLY A 82 -7.66 8.31 -10.97
N LEU A 83 -7.24 7.90 -9.75
CA LEU A 83 -7.44 6.54 -9.27
C LEU A 83 -8.92 6.16 -9.17
N VAL A 84 -9.79 7.08 -8.76
CA VAL A 84 -11.24 6.82 -8.67
C VAL A 84 -11.83 6.41 -10.03
N ASP A 85 -11.43 7.10 -11.10
CA ASP A 85 -11.92 6.78 -12.45
C ASP A 85 -11.33 5.47 -12.98
N ALA A 86 -10.07 5.18 -12.65
CA ALA A 86 -9.45 3.89 -12.97
C ALA A 86 -10.17 2.73 -12.30
N VAL A 87 -10.44 2.85 -11.00
CA VAL A 87 -11.17 1.84 -10.22
C VAL A 87 -12.55 1.58 -10.84
N ARG A 88 -13.31 2.61 -11.17
CA ARG A 88 -14.62 2.46 -11.84
C ARG A 88 -14.50 1.67 -13.15
N ARG A 89 -13.52 2.02 -13.99
CA ARG A 89 -13.31 1.34 -15.28
C ARG A 89 -12.91 -0.12 -15.15
N VAL A 90 -12.21 -0.48 -14.08
CA VAL A 90 -11.91 -1.88 -13.75
C VAL A 90 -13.19 -2.61 -13.35
N ARG A 91 -13.99 -2.01 -12.47
CA ARG A 91 -15.28 -2.58 -12.04
C ARG A 91 -16.28 -2.73 -13.20
N ASP A 92 -16.35 -1.74 -14.10
CA ASP A 92 -17.23 -1.79 -15.29
C ASP A 92 -16.88 -2.96 -16.22
N ARG A 93 -15.65 -3.52 -16.12
CA ARG A 93 -15.20 -4.73 -16.83
C ARG A 93 -15.47 -6.03 -16.07
N GLY A 94 -16.07 -5.94 -14.89
CA GLY A 94 -16.44 -7.11 -14.06
C GLY A 94 -15.32 -7.66 -13.19
N PHE A 95 -14.19 -6.92 -13.02
CA PHE A 95 -13.11 -7.31 -12.13
C PHE A 95 -13.31 -6.77 -10.71
N GLY A 96 -12.88 -7.54 -9.72
CA GLY A 96 -12.71 -7.07 -8.35
C GLY A 96 -11.59 -6.03 -8.26
N VAL A 97 -11.63 -5.19 -7.22
CA VAL A 97 -10.62 -4.16 -6.98
C VAL A 97 -10.03 -4.28 -5.59
N GLY A 98 -8.72 -4.54 -5.52
CA GLY A 98 -7.91 -4.45 -4.33
C GLY A 98 -7.10 -3.14 -4.29
N LEU A 99 -6.82 -2.65 -3.10
CA LEU A 99 -6.01 -1.45 -2.89
C LEU A 99 -4.94 -1.71 -1.83
N HIS A 100 -3.67 -1.53 -2.18
CA HIS A 100 -2.58 -1.42 -1.21
C HIS A 100 -2.34 0.05 -0.88
N THR A 101 -2.40 0.43 0.38
CA THR A 101 -2.15 1.81 0.80
C THR A 101 -1.50 1.88 2.17
N ALA A 102 -0.69 2.89 2.38
CA ALA A 102 -0.17 3.24 3.69
C ALA A 102 -1.11 4.21 4.46
N GLY A 103 -2.25 4.57 3.86
CA GLY A 103 -3.22 5.45 4.48
C GLY A 103 -2.80 6.92 4.57
N ALA A 104 -1.89 7.36 3.70
CA ALA A 104 -1.34 8.71 3.76
C ALA A 104 -2.37 9.81 3.43
N TYR A 105 -3.46 9.47 2.74
CA TYR A 105 -4.50 10.41 2.30
C TYR A 105 -5.90 9.93 2.68
N PRO A 106 -6.34 10.10 3.95
CA PRO A 106 -7.62 9.59 4.44
C PRO A 106 -8.83 10.06 3.62
N ALA A 107 -8.85 11.35 3.22
CA ALA A 107 -9.95 11.90 2.42
C ALA A 107 -10.03 11.30 1.00
N ALA A 108 -8.89 10.94 0.41
CA ALA A 108 -8.87 10.25 -0.88
C ALA A 108 -9.30 8.79 -0.73
N LEU A 109 -8.83 8.11 0.33
CA LEU A 109 -9.24 6.76 0.66
C LEU A 109 -10.74 6.65 0.88
N ALA A 110 -11.35 7.56 1.63
CA ALA A 110 -12.79 7.58 1.88
C ALA A 110 -13.63 7.57 0.59
N ARG A 111 -13.15 8.22 -0.49
CA ARG A 111 -13.82 8.20 -1.80
C ARG A 111 -13.68 6.87 -2.55
N LEU A 112 -12.66 6.09 -2.23
CA LEU A 112 -12.39 4.80 -2.86
C LEU A 112 -13.10 3.65 -2.16
N LEU A 113 -13.30 3.73 -0.82
CA LEU A 113 -13.87 2.65 -0.02
C LEU A 113 -15.20 2.08 -0.58
N PRO A 114 -16.14 2.88 -1.12
CA PRO A 114 -17.36 2.33 -1.75
C PRO A 114 -17.12 1.58 -3.06
N LEU A 115 -15.90 1.64 -3.61
CA LEU A 115 -15.55 1.13 -4.94
C LEU A 115 -14.53 -0.02 -4.89
N VAL A 116 -13.93 -0.31 -3.74
CA VAL A 116 -12.94 -1.37 -3.58
C VAL A 116 -13.54 -2.54 -2.80
N ASP A 117 -13.08 -3.74 -3.11
CA ASP A 117 -13.57 -4.97 -2.50
C ASP A 117 -12.65 -5.44 -1.37
N TRP A 118 -11.38 -5.02 -1.40
CA TRP A 118 -10.39 -5.36 -0.40
C TRP A 118 -9.32 -4.27 -0.25
N VAL A 119 -8.80 -4.12 0.97
CA VAL A 119 -7.72 -3.17 1.30
C VAL A 119 -6.60 -3.89 2.04
N GLY A 120 -5.39 -3.85 1.48
CA GLY A 120 -4.15 -4.13 2.20
C GLY A 120 -3.62 -2.82 2.81
N LEU A 121 -3.85 -2.61 4.09
CA LEU A 121 -3.48 -1.37 4.78
C LEU A 121 -2.20 -1.54 5.58
N ASP A 122 -1.19 -0.73 5.29
CA ASP A 122 0.06 -0.75 6.03
C ASP A 122 0.01 0.19 7.24
N ILE A 123 -0.05 -0.36 8.44
CA ILE A 123 0.23 0.37 9.68
C ILE A 123 1.65 0.06 10.11
N LYS A 124 2.53 1.05 10.06
CA LYS A 124 3.98 0.81 10.00
C LYS A 124 4.67 0.72 11.36
N ALA A 125 4.09 1.34 12.39
CA ALA A 125 4.70 1.42 13.72
C ALA A 125 3.69 1.97 14.75
N PRO A 126 3.97 1.88 16.06
CA PRO A 126 3.34 2.75 17.05
C PRO A 126 3.52 4.23 16.69
N ALA A 127 2.52 5.07 16.99
CA ALA A 127 2.48 6.47 16.54
C ALA A 127 3.78 7.25 16.78
N ARG A 128 4.42 7.03 17.93
CA ARG A 128 5.69 7.68 18.30
C ARG A 128 6.88 7.36 17.39
N LEU A 129 6.85 6.20 16.70
CA LEU A 129 7.92 5.73 15.82
C LEU A 129 7.64 5.95 14.33
N TYR A 130 6.45 6.45 13.98
CA TYR A 130 6.06 6.61 12.57
C TYR A 130 7.04 7.45 11.76
N ARG A 131 7.55 8.57 12.34
CA ARG A 131 8.54 9.42 11.68
C ARG A 131 9.86 8.69 11.43
N ALA A 132 10.30 7.86 12.38
CA ALA A 132 11.52 7.08 12.23
C ALA A 132 11.44 6.10 11.06
N ILE A 133 10.26 5.51 10.83
CA ILE A 133 10.00 4.62 9.70
C ILE A 133 9.79 5.40 8.40
N THR A 134 8.91 6.42 8.40
CA THR A 134 8.45 7.08 7.16
C THR A 134 9.42 8.12 6.62
N GLY A 135 10.38 8.57 7.43
CA GLY A 135 11.40 9.54 7.04
C GLY A 135 10.88 10.96 6.79
N VAL A 136 9.60 11.23 7.00
CA VAL A 136 8.96 12.52 6.70
C VAL A 136 7.93 12.93 7.75
N GLY A 137 7.60 14.23 7.76
CA GLY A 137 6.51 14.78 8.54
C GLY A 137 6.91 15.31 9.92
N GLY A 138 5.96 16.05 10.54
CA GLY A 138 5.99 16.39 11.97
C GLY A 138 5.76 15.16 12.83
N LEU A 139 5.92 15.28 14.13
CA LEU A 139 5.92 14.16 15.08
C LEU A 139 4.65 13.28 15.02
N THR A 140 3.51 13.78 14.54
CA THR A 140 2.20 13.11 14.59
C THR A 140 1.52 12.92 13.25
N THR A 141 1.77 13.76 12.26
CA THR A 141 0.95 13.85 11.04
C THR A 141 0.86 12.57 10.19
N CYS A 142 1.95 11.78 10.07
CA CYS A 142 1.90 10.53 9.30
C CYS A 142 1.14 9.43 10.03
N ALA A 143 1.33 9.33 11.35
CA ALA A 143 0.60 8.38 12.19
C ALA A 143 -0.89 8.72 12.21
N ASP A 144 -1.25 10.00 12.41
CA ASP A 144 -2.64 10.44 12.46
C ASP A 144 -3.37 10.09 11.16
N ALA A 145 -2.75 10.34 10.00
CA ALA A 145 -3.33 9.98 8.71
C ALA A 145 -3.53 8.46 8.57
N ALA A 146 -2.53 7.65 8.93
CA ALA A 146 -2.62 6.20 8.84
C ALA A 146 -3.69 5.62 9.77
N PHE A 147 -3.73 6.05 11.03
CA PHE A 147 -4.75 5.59 11.98
C PHE A 147 -6.14 6.13 11.68
N GLN A 148 -6.27 7.34 11.12
CA GLN A 148 -7.54 7.84 10.59
C GLN A 148 -8.01 6.97 9.42
N SER A 149 -7.11 6.63 8.48
CA SER A 149 -7.40 5.73 7.37
C SER A 149 -7.82 4.34 7.84
N LEU A 150 -7.18 3.80 8.88
CA LEU A 150 -7.58 2.54 9.49
C LEU A 150 -9.04 2.59 9.99
N ARG A 151 -9.40 3.64 10.75
CA ARG A 151 -10.78 3.80 11.23
C ARG A 151 -11.77 3.87 10.08
N LEU A 152 -11.48 4.65 9.04
CA LEU A 152 -12.35 4.75 7.85
C LEU A 152 -12.57 3.40 7.17
N VAL A 153 -11.53 2.57 7.05
CA VAL A 153 -11.63 1.23 6.44
C VAL A 153 -12.48 0.31 7.31
N LEU A 154 -12.25 0.29 8.63
CA LEU A 154 -13.03 -0.52 9.57
C LEU A 154 -14.50 -0.10 9.59
N ASP A 155 -14.78 1.21 9.63
CA ASP A 155 -16.14 1.75 9.63
C ASP A 155 -16.90 1.48 8.32
N ALA A 156 -16.18 1.41 7.20
CA ALA A 156 -16.76 1.09 5.89
C ALA A 156 -17.13 -0.40 5.75
N GLY A 157 -16.62 -1.29 6.60
CA GLY A 157 -16.86 -2.73 6.55
C GLY A 157 -16.27 -3.42 5.32
N VAL A 158 -15.31 -2.79 4.63
CA VAL A 158 -14.58 -3.39 3.51
C VAL A 158 -13.63 -4.46 4.05
N ALA A 159 -13.47 -5.56 3.31
CA ALA A 159 -12.49 -6.58 3.67
C ALA A 159 -11.09 -5.96 3.76
N VAL A 160 -10.40 -6.19 4.88
CA VAL A 160 -9.11 -5.55 5.14
C VAL A 160 -8.12 -6.51 5.76
N GLN A 161 -6.89 -6.47 5.27
CA GLN A 161 -5.72 -7.04 5.92
C GLN A 161 -4.80 -5.88 6.34
N VAL A 162 -4.59 -5.73 7.64
CA VAL A 162 -3.61 -4.77 8.18
C VAL A 162 -2.24 -5.42 8.20
N ARG A 163 -1.24 -4.75 7.65
CA ARG A 163 0.12 -5.28 7.53
C ARG A 163 1.10 -4.37 8.23
N THR A 164 2.08 -4.97 8.90
CA THR A 164 3.22 -4.26 9.48
C THR A 164 4.50 -4.92 9.02
N THR A 165 5.30 -4.22 8.22
CA THR A 165 6.67 -4.64 7.93
C THR A 165 7.55 -4.30 9.13
N VAL A 166 8.06 -5.33 9.80
CA VAL A 166 8.90 -5.19 10.99
C VAL A 166 10.30 -4.78 10.55
N ASP A 167 10.65 -3.52 10.82
CA ASP A 167 12.01 -2.98 10.59
C ASP A 167 12.83 -3.10 11.89
N PRO A 168 13.72 -4.07 12.01
CA PRO A 168 14.48 -4.30 13.24
C PRO A 168 15.51 -3.19 13.51
N THR A 169 15.73 -2.28 12.56
CA THR A 169 16.59 -1.10 12.79
C THR A 169 15.88 0.02 13.55
N VAL A 170 14.54 -0.10 13.73
CA VAL A 170 13.69 0.91 14.37
C VAL A 170 12.76 0.29 15.42
N LEU A 171 12.20 -0.89 15.15
CA LEU A 171 11.22 -1.54 16.00
C LEU A 171 11.85 -2.63 16.85
N THR A 172 11.56 -2.61 18.14
CA THR A 172 11.83 -3.71 19.07
C THR A 172 10.62 -4.64 19.14
N ASP A 173 10.79 -5.85 19.73
CA ASP A 173 9.67 -6.78 19.97
C ASP A 173 8.57 -6.15 20.85
N ALA A 174 8.97 -5.30 21.80
CA ALA A 174 8.02 -4.57 22.64
C ALA A 174 7.19 -3.57 21.82
N ASP A 175 7.79 -2.89 20.83
CA ASP A 175 7.08 -1.97 19.92
C ASP A 175 6.09 -2.72 19.03
N VAL A 176 6.47 -3.89 18.55
CA VAL A 176 5.59 -4.76 17.73
C VAL A 176 4.41 -5.25 18.58
N THR A 177 4.66 -5.67 19.82
CA THR A 177 3.61 -6.11 20.76
C THR A 177 2.64 -4.96 21.09
N GLU A 178 3.16 -3.75 21.39
CA GLU A 178 2.37 -2.54 21.63
C GLU A 178 1.46 -2.25 20.43
N LEU A 179 2.03 -2.29 19.21
CA LEU A 179 1.25 -2.04 18.00
C LEU A 179 0.16 -3.09 17.79
N ALA A 180 0.48 -4.37 17.93
CA ALA A 180 -0.49 -5.46 17.78
C ALA A 180 -1.65 -5.33 18.77
N THR A 181 -1.37 -5.00 20.03
CA THR A 181 -2.39 -4.71 21.05
C THR A 181 -3.26 -3.52 20.65
N THR A 182 -2.63 -2.42 20.23
CA THR A 182 -3.36 -1.21 19.79
C THR A 182 -4.29 -1.52 18.61
N LEU A 183 -3.82 -2.28 17.61
CA LEU A 183 -4.62 -2.66 16.45
C LEU A 183 -5.78 -3.59 16.84
N HIS A 184 -5.54 -4.56 17.70
CA HIS A 184 -6.58 -5.43 18.23
C HIS A 184 -7.68 -4.64 18.96
N ASP A 185 -7.30 -3.70 19.82
CA ASP A 185 -8.23 -2.84 20.57
C ASP A 185 -9.05 -1.91 19.66
N LEU A 186 -8.49 -1.55 18.49
CA LEU A 186 -9.22 -0.81 17.45
C LEU A 186 -10.14 -1.72 16.61
N GLY A 187 -10.15 -3.04 16.85
CA GLY A 187 -11.04 -3.98 16.16
C GLY A 187 -10.43 -4.64 14.91
N VAL A 188 -9.12 -4.51 14.70
CA VAL A 188 -8.43 -5.24 13.61
C VAL A 188 -8.45 -6.74 13.89
N ARG A 189 -8.94 -7.52 12.92
CA ARG A 189 -9.06 -8.99 13.01
C ARG A 189 -7.97 -9.74 12.25
N ASP A 190 -7.51 -9.15 11.14
CA ASP A 190 -6.45 -9.70 10.29
C ASP A 190 -5.25 -8.74 10.31
N HIS A 191 -4.26 -9.06 11.15
CA HIS A 191 -3.00 -8.33 11.26
C HIS A 191 -1.83 -9.23 10.94
N VAL A 192 -1.11 -8.91 9.86
CA VAL A 192 0.03 -9.68 9.35
C VAL A 192 1.33 -8.96 9.61
N LEU A 193 2.26 -9.62 10.29
CA LEU A 193 3.63 -9.16 10.43
C LEU A 193 4.47 -9.65 9.24
N GLN A 194 5.15 -8.74 8.57
CA GLN A 194 6.01 -9.02 7.43
C GLN A 194 7.47 -8.79 7.81
N THR A 195 8.34 -9.71 7.44
CA THR A 195 9.79 -9.53 7.59
C THR A 195 10.31 -8.64 6.47
N VAL A 196 11.16 -7.67 6.82
CA VAL A 196 11.88 -6.87 5.83
C VAL A 196 12.73 -7.77 4.94
N ARG A 197 12.64 -7.55 3.62
CA ARG A 197 13.56 -8.14 2.64
C ARG A 197 14.64 -7.12 2.30
N PRO A 198 15.93 -7.48 2.31
CA PRO A 198 17.02 -6.55 1.96
C PRO A 198 16.96 -6.09 0.51
N ASP A 199 16.53 -7.00 -0.39
CA ASP A 199 16.51 -6.76 -1.83
C ASP A 199 15.54 -5.62 -2.20
N GLY A 200 15.97 -4.75 -3.10
CA GLY A 200 15.20 -3.58 -3.51
C GLY A 200 15.31 -2.36 -2.57
N THR A 201 15.82 -2.55 -1.34
CA THR A 201 16.04 -1.44 -0.41
C THR A 201 17.31 -0.64 -0.72
N SER A 202 17.45 0.55 -0.11
CA SER A 202 18.63 1.39 -0.32
C SER A 202 19.91 0.73 0.24
N PRO A 203 21.09 1.01 -0.35
CA PRO A 203 22.36 0.50 0.18
C PRO A 203 22.62 0.88 1.64
N ALA A 204 22.27 2.12 2.02
CA ALA A 204 22.41 2.61 3.38
C ALA A 204 21.51 1.83 4.37
N TYR A 205 20.31 1.44 3.95
CA TYR A 205 19.42 0.62 4.77
C TYR A 205 19.98 -0.80 4.94
N ARG A 206 20.46 -1.44 3.88
CA ARG A 206 21.04 -2.78 3.94
C ARG A 206 22.26 -2.83 4.90
N GLN A 207 23.08 -1.78 4.91
CA GLN A 207 24.19 -1.67 5.84
C GLN A 207 23.74 -1.59 7.30
N ARG A 208 22.68 -0.80 7.60
CA ARG A 208 22.10 -0.75 8.96
C ARG A 208 21.51 -2.09 9.37
N LEU A 209 20.76 -2.73 8.45
CA LEU A 209 20.13 -4.02 8.73
C LEU A 209 21.16 -5.11 9.06
N ALA A 210 22.29 -5.15 8.35
CA ALA A 210 23.38 -6.08 8.64
C ALA A 210 23.98 -5.87 10.03
N GLY A 211 24.02 -4.62 10.51
CA GLY A 211 24.53 -4.28 11.86
C GLY A 211 23.59 -4.68 13.01
N VAL A 212 22.33 -4.96 12.74
CA VAL A 212 21.36 -5.44 13.76
C VAL A 212 21.36 -6.98 13.87
N ALA A 213 21.75 -7.67 12.78
CA ALA A 213 21.79 -9.14 12.72
C ALA A 213 23.07 -9.75 13.30
N SER A 214 24.03 -8.92 13.73
CA SER A 214 25.32 -9.30 14.35
C SER A 214 25.27 -9.07 15.86
#